data_786585aa5e053cd5b76b2c67c4e3690d
#
_entry.id   786585aa5e053cd5b76b2c67c4e3690d
#
_cell.length_a   1.000
_cell.length_b   1.000
_cell.length_c   1.000
_cell.angle_alpha   90.00
_cell.angle_beta   90.00
_cell.angle_gamma   90.00
#
_symmetry.space_group_name_H-M   'P 1'
#
loop_
_entity.id
_entity.type
_entity.pdbx_description
1 polymer ?
#
loop_
_entity_poly.entity_id
_entity_poly.type
_entity_poly.pdbx_seq_one_letter_code
_entity_poly.pdbx_strand_id
1 'polypeptide(L)'
;KIGIMQPYFFPYLGYWQLMNAVDRYVVYDDVNFIKGGRINRNAILVQGQAHNINLILSGASPNKHINEVAVDASPRAQQKLLKTIGEAYRKAPYYQQVFPLVEQVVTNGETDLGKYLYDSFRIIGGYLGIGTELILSSRMEKDCSLRAHEKVISICKLLGGTEYYNSVSGVPLYEPHRDLFEA
;
A
#
# COMPACT_ATOMS: atom_id res chain seq x y z
N LYS A 1 -7.89 17.66 0.72
CA LYS A 1 -8.33 16.30 0.31
C LYS A 1 -7.45 15.25 0.96
N ILE A 2 -8.06 14.24 1.59
CA ILE A 2 -7.36 13.16 2.30
C ILE A 2 -7.75 11.81 1.70
N GLY A 3 -6.76 10.97 1.41
CA GLY A 3 -6.94 9.56 1.07
C GLY A 3 -6.38 8.70 2.20
N ILE A 4 -7.08 7.64 2.62
CA ILE A 4 -6.61 6.70 3.64
C ILE A 4 -6.87 5.29 3.15
N MET A 5 -5.80 4.52 2.92
CA MET A 5 -5.91 3.14 2.41
C MET A 5 -4.88 2.21 3.04
N GLN A 6 -5.25 0.96 3.22
CA GLN A 6 -4.28 -0.08 3.53
C GLN A 6 -3.22 -0.17 2.42
N PRO A 7 -1.94 -0.30 2.73
CA PRO A 7 -0.91 -0.44 1.71
C PRO A 7 -0.98 -1.81 1.04
N TYR A 8 -0.85 -1.84 -0.29
CA TYR A 8 -0.82 -3.06 -1.10
C TYR A 8 0.50 -3.18 -1.86
N PHE A 9 0.97 -4.41 -2.02
CA PHE A 9 2.18 -4.71 -2.78
C PHE A 9 1.92 -4.56 -4.28
N PHE A 10 2.61 -3.62 -4.94
CA PHE A 10 2.40 -3.25 -6.35
C PHE A 10 0.91 -3.06 -6.69
N PRO A 11 0.22 -2.07 -6.07
CA PRO A 11 -1.21 -1.92 -6.24
C PRO A 11 -1.59 -1.60 -7.69
N TYR A 12 -2.85 -1.88 -8.04
CA TYR A 12 -3.41 -1.56 -9.35
C TYR A 12 -3.49 -0.04 -9.59
N LEU A 13 -3.69 0.35 -10.85
CA LEU A 13 -3.65 1.75 -11.30
C LEU A 13 -4.55 2.69 -10.47
N GLY A 14 -5.73 2.25 -10.05
CA GLY A 14 -6.65 3.06 -9.26
C GLY A 14 -6.08 3.55 -7.91
N TYR A 15 -5.10 2.85 -7.34
CA TYR A 15 -4.40 3.31 -6.15
C TYR A 15 -3.57 4.57 -6.42
N TRP A 16 -2.85 4.58 -7.54
CA TRP A 16 -2.01 5.70 -7.95
C TRP A 16 -2.86 6.90 -8.38
N GLN A 17 -4.01 6.64 -9.01
CA GLN A 17 -4.98 7.68 -9.35
C GLN A 17 -5.56 8.32 -8.08
N LEU A 18 -5.96 7.54 -7.09
CA LEU A 18 -6.44 8.06 -5.80
C LEU A 18 -5.34 8.86 -5.10
N MET A 19 -4.11 8.33 -5.05
CA MET A 19 -2.98 9.02 -4.45
C MET A 19 -2.73 10.39 -5.12
N ASN A 20 -2.78 10.44 -6.45
CA ASN A 20 -2.58 11.68 -7.21
C ASN A 20 -3.76 12.68 -7.11
N ALA A 21 -4.93 12.24 -6.67
CA ALA A 21 -6.14 13.06 -6.57
C ALA A 21 -6.28 13.79 -5.22
N VAL A 22 -5.44 13.50 -4.24
CA VAL A 22 -5.52 14.03 -2.88
C VAL A 22 -4.27 14.82 -2.50
N ASP A 23 -4.40 15.71 -1.52
CA ASP A 23 -3.28 16.52 -1.04
C ASP A 23 -2.40 15.72 -0.07
N ARG A 24 -3.02 14.83 0.72
CA ARG A 24 -2.36 13.94 1.67
C ARG A 24 -2.92 12.52 1.55
N TYR A 25 -2.01 11.57 1.52
CA TYR A 25 -2.37 10.14 1.45
C TYR A 25 -1.80 9.40 2.66
N VAL A 26 -2.70 8.86 3.48
CA VAL A 26 -2.33 8.10 4.67
C VAL A 26 -2.19 6.63 4.31
N VAL A 27 -0.99 6.11 4.45
CA VAL A 27 -0.67 4.69 4.38
C VAL A 27 -1.11 4.05 5.69
N TYR A 28 -2.22 3.32 5.65
CA TYR A 28 -2.95 2.83 6.83
C TYR A 28 -2.38 1.48 7.30
N ASP A 29 -1.20 1.53 7.94
CA ASP A 29 -0.38 0.38 8.33
C ASP A 29 -0.67 -0.16 9.74
N ASP A 30 -1.34 0.62 10.59
CA ASP A 30 -1.72 0.25 11.96
C ASP A 30 -3.14 -0.29 12.07
N VAL A 31 -3.49 -1.16 11.13
CA VAL A 31 -4.73 -1.96 11.09
C VAL A 31 -4.40 -3.42 10.85
N ASN A 32 -5.36 -4.29 11.14
CA ASN A 32 -5.15 -5.74 11.08
C ASN A 32 -4.70 -6.21 9.70
N PHE A 33 -3.70 -7.09 9.70
CA PHE A 33 -3.23 -7.76 8.50
C PHE A 33 -4.31 -8.73 7.97
N ILE A 34 -4.69 -8.58 6.70
CA ILE A 34 -5.67 -9.44 6.05
C ILE A 34 -4.94 -10.61 5.37
N LYS A 35 -5.02 -11.79 5.98
CA LYS A 35 -4.48 -13.01 5.39
C LYS A 35 -5.20 -13.32 4.07
N GLY A 36 -4.41 -13.54 3.03
CA GLY A 36 -4.96 -13.81 1.71
C GLY A 36 -5.42 -12.56 0.94
N GLY A 37 -5.31 -11.36 1.52
CA GLY A 37 -5.55 -10.06 0.85
C GLY A 37 -4.43 -9.64 -0.11
N ARG A 38 -4.43 -8.38 -0.51
CA ARG A 38 -3.47 -7.78 -1.45
C ARG A 38 -2.28 -7.10 -0.76
N ILE A 39 -2.21 -7.11 0.57
CA ILE A 39 -1.19 -6.39 1.34
C ILE A 39 0.21 -6.87 0.93
N ASN A 40 0.45 -8.18 0.87
CA ASN A 40 1.75 -8.75 0.56
C ASN A 40 1.80 -9.53 -0.76
N ARG A 41 0.74 -9.51 -1.56
CA ARG A 41 0.68 -10.28 -2.82
C ARG A 41 -0.06 -9.55 -3.92
N ASN A 42 0.29 -9.90 -5.16
CA ASN A 42 -0.42 -9.47 -6.34
C ASN A 42 -0.29 -10.55 -7.44
N ALA A 43 -0.86 -10.28 -8.60
CA ALA A 43 -0.73 -11.12 -9.79
C ALA A 43 -0.07 -10.33 -10.93
N ILE A 44 0.82 -10.99 -11.64
CA ILE A 44 1.44 -10.51 -12.89
C ILE A 44 1.03 -11.41 -14.05
N LEU A 45 1.21 -10.95 -15.27
CA LEU A 45 0.95 -11.76 -16.46
C LEU A 45 2.23 -12.52 -16.84
N VAL A 46 2.14 -13.85 -16.86
CA VAL A 46 3.20 -14.73 -17.38
C VAL A 46 2.59 -15.52 -18.54
N GLN A 47 3.11 -15.33 -19.74
CA GLN A 47 2.58 -15.95 -20.96
C GLN A 47 1.05 -15.77 -21.15
N GLY A 48 0.54 -14.57 -20.78
CA GLY A 48 -0.88 -14.23 -20.89
C GLY A 48 -1.78 -14.76 -19.76
N GLN A 49 -1.21 -15.48 -18.78
CA GLN A 49 -1.96 -16.00 -17.64
C GLN A 49 -1.55 -15.29 -16.34
N ALA A 50 -2.52 -15.16 -15.41
CA ALA A 50 -2.27 -14.58 -14.11
C ALA A 50 -1.36 -15.50 -13.26
N HIS A 51 -0.24 -14.96 -12.80
CA HIS A 51 0.72 -15.62 -11.92
C HIS A 51 0.88 -14.82 -10.64
N ASN A 52 0.66 -15.46 -9.48
CA ASN A 52 0.78 -14.78 -8.21
C ASN A 52 2.25 -14.52 -7.85
N ILE A 53 2.51 -13.29 -7.43
CA ILE A 53 3.74 -12.87 -6.77
C ILE A 53 3.43 -12.45 -5.34
N ASN A 54 4.34 -12.71 -4.41
CA ASN A 54 4.16 -12.34 -3.01
C ASN A 54 5.47 -12.05 -2.31
N LEU A 55 5.42 -11.11 -1.38
CA LEU A 55 6.44 -10.97 -0.34
C LEU A 55 6.34 -12.16 0.61
N ILE A 56 7.46 -12.76 0.92
CA ILE A 56 7.54 -13.78 1.98
C ILE A 56 7.50 -13.04 3.32
N LEU A 57 6.62 -13.47 4.21
CA LEU A 57 6.41 -12.83 5.51
C LEU A 57 6.76 -13.77 6.64
N SER A 58 7.23 -13.18 7.75
CA SER A 58 7.40 -13.85 9.03
C SER A 58 6.43 -13.28 10.06
N GLY A 59 5.81 -14.17 10.83
CA GLY A 59 4.89 -13.78 11.91
C GLY A 59 3.56 -13.19 11.47
N ALA A 60 3.15 -13.37 10.21
CA ALA A 60 1.88 -12.86 9.68
C ALA A 60 0.67 -13.54 10.36
N SER A 61 -0.20 -12.72 10.94
CA SER A 61 -1.42 -13.17 11.63
C SER A 61 -2.53 -12.13 11.47
N PRO A 62 -3.82 -12.55 11.36
CA PRO A 62 -4.95 -11.61 11.36
C PRO A 62 -5.09 -10.81 12.67
N ASN A 63 -4.44 -11.25 13.75
CA ASN A 63 -4.44 -10.58 15.05
C ASN A 63 -3.30 -9.56 15.21
N LYS A 64 -2.46 -9.39 14.19
CA LYS A 64 -1.39 -8.39 14.15
C LYS A 64 -1.76 -7.27 13.21
N HIS A 65 -1.26 -6.08 13.49
CA HIS A 65 -1.29 -4.97 12.55
C HIS A 65 -0.28 -5.20 11.42
N ILE A 66 -0.44 -4.49 10.30
CA ILE A 66 0.44 -4.60 9.14
C ILE A 66 1.89 -4.27 9.53
N ASN A 67 2.11 -3.22 10.33
CA ASN A 67 3.42 -2.78 10.82
C ASN A 67 4.05 -3.70 11.90
N GLU A 68 3.34 -4.74 12.34
CA GLU A 68 3.86 -5.77 13.25
C GLU A 68 4.26 -7.06 12.52
N VAL A 69 4.11 -7.08 11.20
CA VAL A 69 4.46 -8.22 10.35
C VAL A 69 5.82 -7.96 9.69
N ALA A 70 6.69 -8.96 9.68
CA ALA A 70 8.01 -8.82 9.09
C ALA A 70 8.07 -9.36 7.65
N VAL A 71 8.82 -8.67 6.80
CA VAL A 71 9.19 -9.11 5.44
C VAL A 71 10.48 -9.91 5.50
N ASP A 72 10.53 -11.05 4.82
CA ASP A 72 11.78 -11.78 4.56
C ASP A 72 12.61 -11.02 3.51
N ALA A 73 13.56 -10.23 3.99
CA ALA A 73 14.50 -9.47 3.15
C ALA A 73 15.75 -10.29 2.76
N SER A 74 15.69 -11.63 2.84
CA SER A 74 16.83 -12.47 2.46
C SER A 74 17.14 -12.33 0.95
N PRO A 75 18.43 -12.37 0.55
CA PRO A 75 18.82 -12.31 -0.85
C PRO A 75 18.12 -13.37 -1.71
N ARG A 76 17.87 -14.56 -1.14
CA ARG A 76 17.18 -15.65 -1.83
C ARG A 76 15.73 -15.30 -2.17
N ALA A 77 14.99 -14.72 -1.21
CA ALA A 77 13.59 -14.30 -1.41
C ALA A 77 13.51 -13.20 -2.46
N GLN A 78 14.37 -12.19 -2.34
CA GLN A 78 14.46 -11.06 -3.26
C GLN A 78 14.80 -11.50 -4.69
N GLN A 79 15.85 -12.30 -4.87
CA GLN A 79 16.29 -12.79 -6.18
C GLN A 79 15.20 -13.64 -6.87
N LYS A 80 14.49 -14.49 -6.11
CA LYS A 80 13.39 -15.29 -6.65
C LYS A 80 12.28 -14.40 -7.22
N LEU A 81 11.90 -13.37 -6.47
CA LEU A 81 10.85 -12.44 -6.88
C LEU A 81 11.28 -11.62 -8.10
N LEU A 82 12.48 -11.05 -8.08
CA LEU A 82 13.06 -10.28 -9.19
C LEU A 82 13.18 -11.12 -10.47
N LYS A 83 13.66 -12.37 -10.35
CA LYS A 83 13.74 -13.29 -11.50
C LYS A 83 12.36 -13.50 -12.11
N THR A 84 11.34 -13.78 -11.29
CA THR A 84 9.97 -14.02 -11.79
C THR A 84 9.42 -12.80 -12.53
N ILE A 85 9.55 -11.59 -11.96
CA ILE A 85 9.08 -10.35 -12.59
C ILE A 85 9.90 -10.04 -13.85
N GLY A 86 11.21 -10.15 -13.76
CA GLY A 86 12.12 -9.89 -14.88
C GLY A 86 11.83 -10.79 -16.09
N GLU A 87 11.65 -12.10 -15.87
CA GLU A 87 11.32 -13.04 -16.95
C GLU A 87 9.95 -12.73 -17.59
N ALA A 88 8.97 -12.32 -16.78
CA ALA A 88 7.63 -11.97 -17.27
C ALA A 88 7.63 -10.73 -18.17
N TYR A 89 8.42 -9.71 -17.81
CA TYR A 89 8.35 -8.38 -18.45
C TYR A 89 9.56 -7.96 -19.26
N ARG A 90 10.63 -8.80 -19.41
CA ARG A 90 11.87 -8.45 -20.14
C ARG A 90 11.65 -7.95 -21.59
N LYS A 91 10.49 -8.27 -22.20
CA LYS A 91 10.12 -7.83 -23.54
C LYS A 91 9.14 -6.64 -23.54
N ALA A 92 8.77 -6.12 -22.36
CA ALA A 92 7.87 -4.97 -22.27
C ALA A 92 8.58 -3.68 -22.75
N PRO A 93 7.87 -2.76 -23.42
CA PRO A 93 8.49 -1.56 -24.02
C PRO A 93 9.30 -0.71 -23.04
N TYR A 94 8.84 -0.59 -21.79
CA TYR A 94 9.47 0.24 -20.74
C TYR A 94 10.29 -0.56 -19.73
N TYR A 95 10.62 -1.82 -20.03
CA TYR A 95 11.34 -2.70 -19.09
C TYR A 95 12.62 -2.07 -18.55
N GLN A 96 13.46 -1.53 -19.43
CA GLN A 96 14.76 -0.94 -19.07
C GLN A 96 14.62 0.27 -18.11
N GLN A 97 13.50 0.97 -18.17
CA GLN A 97 13.24 2.13 -17.31
C GLN A 97 12.57 1.72 -15.98
N VAL A 98 11.68 0.72 -16.02
CA VAL A 98 10.83 0.36 -14.89
C VAL A 98 11.46 -0.74 -14.01
N PHE A 99 12.20 -1.69 -14.60
CA PHE A 99 12.76 -2.80 -13.83
C PHE A 99 13.75 -2.37 -12.73
N PRO A 100 14.61 -1.35 -12.92
CA PRO A 100 15.43 -0.82 -11.84
C PRO A 100 14.62 -0.28 -10.64
N LEU A 101 13.42 0.27 -10.87
CA LEU A 101 12.52 0.69 -9.79
C LEU A 101 11.94 -0.52 -9.04
N VAL A 102 11.61 -1.59 -9.78
CA VAL A 102 11.17 -2.86 -9.17
C VAL A 102 12.29 -3.45 -8.31
N GLU A 103 13.54 -3.42 -8.80
CA GLU A 103 14.70 -3.84 -8.03
C GLU A 103 14.86 -3.02 -6.75
N GLN A 104 14.78 -1.69 -6.85
CA GLN A 104 14.87 -0.80 -5.70
C GLN A 104 13.78 -1.08 -4.66
N VAL A 105 12.54 -1.34 -5.09
CA VAL A 105 11.43 -1.73 -4.19
C VAL A 105 11.72 -3.06 -3.51
N VAL A 106 12.12 -4.07 -4.28
CA VAL A 106 12.28 -5.44 -3.76
C VAL A 106 13.49 -5.56 -2.84
N THR A 107 14.54 -4.75 -3.07
CA THR A 107 15.81 -4.82 -2.32
C THR A 107 15.98 -3.69 -1.30
N ASN A 108 14.92 -2.99 -0.91
CA ASN A 108 15.04 -1.82 -0.02
C ASN A 108 15.56 -2.13 1.40
N GLY A 109 15.59 -3.41 1.79
CA GLY A 109 16.16 -3.86 3.08
C GLY A 109 15.26 -3.64 4.30
N GLU A 110 14.12 -2.96 4.16
CA GLU A 110 13.18 -2.77 5.27
C GLU A 110 12.47 -4.09 5.61
N THR A 111 12.35 -4.37 6.90
CA THR A 111 11.71 -5.60 7.40
C THR A 111 10.33 -5.38 7.99
N ASP A 112 9.98 -4.17 8.41
CA ASP A 112 8.62 -3.80 8.82
C ASP A 112 7.75 -3.69 7.56
N LEU A 113 6.70 -4.50 7.42
CA LEU A 113 5.86 -4.54 6.23
C LEU A 113 5.18 -3.20 5.93
N GLY A 114 4.74 -2.46 6.97
CA GLY A 114 4.13 -1.14 6.79
C GLY A 114 5.10 -0.14 6.16
N LYS A 115 6.32 -0.06 6.68
CA LYS A 115 7.39 0.80 6.15
C LYS A 115 7.88 0.35 4.79
N TYR A 116 8.03 -0.97 4.58
CA TYR A 116 8.39 -1.53 3.27
C TYR A 116 7.43 -1.08 2.18
N LEU A 117 6.13 -1.18 2.44
CA LEU A 117 5.09 -0.77 1.49
C LEU A 117 5.02 0.75 1.34
N TYR A 118 5.23 1.51 2.42
CA TYR A 118 5.35 2.96 2.36
C TYR A 118 6.52 3.40 1.46
N ASP A 119 7.70 2.78 1.61
CA ASP A 119 8.86 3.08 0.77
C ASP A 119 8.62 2.68 -0.69
N SER A 120 7.90 1.58 -0.94
CA SER A 120 7.50 1.21 -2.31
C SER A 120 6.61 2.29 -2.96
N PHE A 121 5.71 2.90 -2.18
CA PHE A 121 4.86 4.00 -2.67
C PHE A 121 5.68 5.26 -2.96
N ARG A 122 6.68 5.58 -2.13
CA ARG A 122 7.59 6.71 -2.39
C ARG A 122 8.40 6.51 -3.67
N ILE A 123 8.96 5.33 -3.87
CA ILE A 123 9.79 5.01 -5.05
C ILE A 123 8.95 5.11 -6.33
N ILE A 124 7.81 4.42 -6.36
CA ILE A 124 6.98 4.35 -7.57
C ILE A 124 6.23 5.68 -7.79
N GLY A 125 5.70 6.28 -6.74
CA GLY A 125 5.02 7.59 -6.80
C GLY A 125 5.96 8.68 -7.34
N GLY A 126 7.22 8.68 -6.90
CA GLY A 126 8.24 9.60 -7.43
C GLY A 126 8.47 9.41 -8.93
N TYR A 127 8.54 8.18 -9.42
CA TYR A 127 8.64 7.90 -10.86
C TYR A 127 7.40 8.36 -11.64
N LEU A 128 6.22 8.22 -11.04
CA LEU A 128 4.94 8.65 -11.64
C LEU A 128 4.70 10.16 -11.56
N GLY A 129 5.59 10.92 -10.91
CA GLY A 129 5.43 12.37 -10.71
C GLY A 129 4.33 12.74 -9.72
N ILE A 130 3.95 11.82 -8.81
CA ILE A 130 2.94 12.07 -7.78
C ILE A 130 3.58 12.87 -6.65
N GLY A 131 3.14 14.13 -6.47
CA GLY A 131 3.64 15.05 -5.44
C GLY A 131 2.88 15.03 -4.12
N THR A 132 1.92 14.11 -3.95
CA THR A 132 1.09 13.97 -2.74
C THR A 132 1.93 13.66 -1.51
N GLU A 133 1.64 14.34 -0.39
CA GLU A 133 2.26 14.06 0.90
C GLU A 133 1.86 12.66 1.39
N LEU A 134 2.83 11.77 1.54
CA LEU A 134 2.62 10.43 2.09
C LEU A 134 2.85 10.42 3.59
N ILE A 135 1.87 9.96 4.36
CA ILE A 135 1.90 9.90 5.82
C ILE A 135 1.72 8.44 6.26
N LEU A 136 2.63 7.94 7.11
CA LEU A 136 2.50 6.62 7.71
C LEU A 136 1.58 6.71 8.94
N SER A 137 0.46 6.01 8.93
CA SER A 137 -0.57 6.10 9.98
C SER A 137 -0.03 5.78 11.38
N SER A 138 0.85 4.78 11.48
CA SER A 138 1.47 4.38 12.75
C SER A 138 2.38 5.45 13.39
N ARG A 139 2.82 6.45 12.62
CA ARG A 139 3.65 7.56 13.11
C ARG A 139 2.85 8.79 13.54
N MET A 140 1.53 8.76 13.37
CA MET A 140 0.66 9.87 13.77
C MET A 140 0.31 9.76 15.26
N GLU A 141 0.40 10.87 15.97
CA GLU A 141 -0.16 10.98 17.32
C GLU A 141 -1.68 11.07 17.23
N LYS A 142 -2.37 9.98 17.55
CA LYS A 142 -3.82 9.84 17.44
C LYS A 142 -4.38 8.90 18.48
N ASP A 143 -5.69 8.95 18.71
CA ASP A 143 -6.38 8.01 19.58
C ASP A 143 -6.40 6.61 18.97
N CYS A 144 -5.62 5.69 19.57
CA CYS A 144 -5.55 4.30 19.14
C CYS A 144 -6.72 3.43 19.60
N SER A 145 -7.62 3.94 20.43
CA SER A 145 -8.83 3.22 20.86
C SER A 145 -9.92 3.20 19.79
N LEU A 146 -9.94 4.22 18.91
CA LEU A 146 -10.92 4.36 17.83
C LEU A 146 -10.82 3.25 16.79
N ARG A 147 -11.94 2.88 16.20
CA ARG A 147 -12.04 1.80 15.21
C ARG A 147 -12.84 2.24 13.99
N ALA A 148 -12.67 1.49 12.90
CA ALA A 148 -13.43 1.64 11.66
C ALA A 148 -13.55 3.12 11.20
N HIS A 149 -14.77 3.58 10.92
CA HIS A 149 -15.05 4.93 10.45
C HIS A 149 -14.64 6.04 11.44
N GLU A 150 -14.78 5.81 12.76
CA GLU A 150 -14.38 6.79 13.78
C GLU A 150 -12.89 7.11 13.71
N LYS A 151 -12.04 6.09 13.52
CA LYS A 151 -10.60 6.26 13.37
C LYS A 151 -10.28 7.03 12.08
N VAL A 152 -10.98 6.75 10.98
CA VAL A 152 -10.79 7.47 9.70
C VAL A 152 -11.18 8.94 9.83
N ILE A 153 -12.35 9.23 10.43
CA ILE A 153 -12.81 10.61 10.68
C ILE A 153 -11.81 11.36 11.58
N SER A 154 -11.34 10.73 12.65
CA SER A 154 -10.34 11.31 13.55
C SER A 154 -9.04 11.66 12.80
N ILE A 155 -8.55 10.79 11.92
CA ILE A 155 -7.37 11.07 11.10
C ILE A 155 -7.63 12.25 10.15
N CYS A 156 -8.80 12.30 9.50
CA CYS A 156 -9.15 13.40 8.62
C CYS A 156 -9.20 14.74 9.38
N LYS A 157 -9.82 14.78 10.56
CA LYS A 157 -9.88 15.97 11.41
C LYS A 157 -8.48 16.40 11.89
N LEU A 158 -7.64 15.46 12.30
CA LEU A 158 -6.26 15.72 12.73
C LEU A 158 -5.41 16.35 11.63
N LEU A 159 -5.64 15.93 10.38
CA LEU A 159 -4.95 16.48 9.21
C LEU A 159 -5.63 17.73 8.63
N GLY A 160 -6.69 18.25 9.24
CA GLY A 160 -7.44 19.40 8.71
C GLY A 160 -8.10 19.13 7.35
N GLY A 161 -8.47 17.87 7.09
CA GLY A 161 -9.12 17.46 5.85
C GLY A 161 -10.57 17.91 5.80
N THR A 162 -11.00 18.44 4.66
CA THR A 162 -12.39 18.83 4.38
C THR A 162 -13.08 17.88 3.41
N GLU A 163 -12.33 17.01 2.76
CA GLU A 163 -12.85 16.01 1.83
C GLU A 163 -12.09 14.69 2.03
N TYR A 164 -12.83 13.60 2.17
CA TYR A 164 -12.30 12.24 2.25
C TYR A 164 -12.52 11.48 0.95
N TYR A 165 -11.44 10.94 0.40
CA TYR A 165 -11.47 10.14 -0.83
C TYR A 165 -11.11 8.69 -0.53
N ASN A 166 -11.90 7.77 -1.08
CA ASN A 166 -11.62 6.33 -1.01
C ASN A 166 -11.93 5.66 -2.36
N SER A 167 -11.52 4.42 -2.52
CA SER A 167 -11.91 3.61 -3.67
C SER A 167 -13.42 3.27 -3.61
N VAL A 168 -14.03 2.98 -4.76
CA VAL A 168 -15.44 2.58 -4.86
C VAL A 168 -15.76 1.37 -3.95
N SER A 169 -14.78 0.49 -3.73
CA SER A 169 -14.94 -0.65 -2.81
C SER A 169 -15.11 -0.24 -1.34
N GLY A 170 -14.78 0.99 -0.98
CA GLY A 170 -15.00 1.56 0.36
C GLY A 170 -16.44 2.02 0.61
N VAL A 171 -17.25 2.24 -0.43
CA VAL A 171 -18.62 2.74 -0.31
C VAL A 171 -19.45 1.95 0.72
N PRO A 172 -19.50 0.61 0.69
CA PRO A 172 -20.29 -0.15 1.67
C PRO A 172 -19.85 0.05 3.13
N LEU A 173 -18.60 0.48 3.36
CA LEU A 173 -18.05 0.70 4.71
C LEU A 173 -18.36 2.10 5.25
N TYR A 174 -18.48 3.10 4.38
CA TYR A 174 -18.57 4.50 4.80
C TYR A 174 -19.92 5.14 4.51
N GLU A 175 -20.62 4.73 3.45
CA GLU A 175 -21.94 5.28 3.12
C GLU A 175 -22.96 5.18 4.26
N PRO A 176 -23.03 4.08 5.05
CA PRO A 176 -23.92 4.01 6.21
C PRO A 176 -23.62 5.03 7.33
N HIS A 177 -22.44 5.67 7.28
CA HIS A 177 -21.96 6.62 8.27
C HIS A 177 -21.69 8.01 7.67
N ARG A 178 -22.29 8.28 6.52
CA ARG A 178 -22.06 9.50 5.75
C ARG A 178 -22.27 10.77 6.57
N ASP A 179 -23.34 10.82 7.37
CA ASP A 179 -23.67 11.97 8.23
C ASP A 179 -22.53 12.32 9.19
N LEU A 180 -21.73 11.33 9.64
CA LEU A 180 -20.60 11.55 10.52
C LEU A 180 -19.37 12.14 9.79
N PHE A 181 -19.29 11.97 8.46
CA PHE A 181 -18.26 12.58 7.63
C PHE A 181 -18.64 14.00 7.20
N GLU A 182 -19.94 14.34 7.18
CA GLU A 182 -20.45 15.66 6.82
C GLU A 182 -20.56 16.61 8.03
N ALA A 183 -20.40 16.11 9.27
CA ALA A 183 -20.41 16.86 10.52
C ALA A 183 -19.04 17.46 10.87
#